data_886a98ca9bd665e871dcea538f5645f2
#
_entry.id   886a98ca9bd665e871dcea538f5645f2
#
_cell.length_a   1.000
_cell.length_b   1.000
_cell.length_c   1.000
_cell.angle_alpha   90.00
_cell.angle_beta   90.00
_cell.angle_gamma   90.00
#
_symmetry.space_group_name_H-M   'P 1'
#
loop_
_entity.id
_entity.type
_entity.pdbx_description
1 polymer ?
#
loop_
_entity_poly.entity_id
_entity_poly.type
_entity_poly.pdbx_seq_one_letter_code
_entity_poly.pdbx_strand_id
1 'polypeptide(L)'
;TEFGNFDYLMGCDVHVTELRVSEELDRWGQWYVETTGVDGLRLDAVKHVGSDFYARWLEDLRASTGRRLPAVGEYWSGDVRELEGYLERVPNVMLFDVPLHYHLHQASVSDGNVDLARLWENTLTASHPDKSVTFVENHDTQPGQSLASTVAPWFKAAAYAIILFNEAGVPCVFWGDLLGSPESDDLPAVRELPILMSIRARAAVGPQHNAFDNPDVVGFAREGEAEIPGSGCAVILSDRMGAEKTLYVGARHAGQEWECILGGHPSVRVADDGTLTGVVSDGGLSVYVPRSNA
;
A
#
# COMPACT_ATOMS: atom_id res chain seq x y z
N THR A 1 12.03 26.51 7.96
CA THR A 1 11.18 25.62 7.15
C THR A 1 11.99 25.01 6.01
N GLU A 2 11.88 23.71 5.79
CA GLU A 2 12.71 23.03 4.81
C GLU A 2 12.23 23.29 3.35
N PHE A 3 10.93 23.46 3.15
CA PHE A 3 10.33 23.64 1.82
C PHE A 3 9.38 24.84 1.72
N GLY A 4 9.65 25.89 2.47
CA GLY A 4 8.86 27.12 2.44
C GLY A 4 8.07 27.36 3.72
N ASN A 5 7.44 28.53 3.77
CA ASN A 5 6.65 28.97 4.91
C ASN A 5 5.16 28.86 4.55
N PHE A 6 4.42 28.04 5.27
CA PHE A 6 2.98 27.81 5.13
C PHE A 6 2.17 28.24 6.36
N ASP A 7 2.74 29.05 7.25
CA ASP A 7 2.12 29.47 8.51
C ASP A 7 0.72 30.04 8.31
N TYR A 8 0.51 30.78 7.23
CA TYR A 8 -0.78 31.38 6.92
C TYR A 8 -1.89 30.34 6.57
N LEU A 9 -1.51 29.12 6.24
CA LEU A 9 -2.46 28.05 5.90
C LEU A 9 -2.79 27.17 7.11
N MET A 10 -1.76 26.84 7.91
CA MET A 10 -1.84 25.78 8.91
C MET A 10 -1.56 26.27 10.34
N GLY A 11 -1.38 27.56 10.53
CA GLY A 11 -0.99 28.16 11.80
C GLY A 11 0.50 28.52 11.86
N CYS A 12 1.02 28.71 13.06
CA CYS A 12 2.42 29.10 13.26
C CYS A 12 3.34 27.88 13.20
N ASP A 13 4.47 28.05 12.51
CA ASP A 13 5.53 27.06 12.45
C ASP A 13 6.18 26.86 13.83
N VAL A 14 6.41 25.62 14.24
CA VAL A 14 7.06 25.30 15.51
C VAL A 14 8.57 25.36 15.33
N HIS A 15 9.22 26.23 16.08
CA HIS A 15 10.66 26.45 16.01
C HIS A 15 11.43 25.29 16.70
N VAL A 16 11.48 24.14 16.06
CA VAL A 16 12.07 22.90 16.62
C VAL A 16 13.57 22.98 16.87
N THR A 17 14.28 23.97 16.32
CA THR A 17 15.71 24.21 16.58
C THR A 17 15.96 25.04 17.83
N GLU A 18 14.91 25.66 18.42
CA GLU A 18 15.01 26.33 19.73
C GLU A 18 15.09 25.25 20.82
N LEU A 19 16.14 25.31 21.65
CA LEU A 19 16.44 24.28 22.65
C LEU A 19 15.25 23.98 23.57
N ARG A 20 14.58 25.02 24.09
CA ARG A 20 13.45 24.86 25.01
C ARG A 20 12.25 24.16 24.33
N VAL A 21 12.01 24.47 23.05
CA VAL A 21 10.94 23.83 22.26
C VAL A 21 11.27 22.37 22.04
N SER A 22 12.49 22.08 21.65
CA SER A 22 12.97 20.72 21.42
C SER A 22 12.88 19.87 22.70
N GLU A 23 13.37 20.36 23.83
CA GLU A 23 13.27 19.68 25.12
C GLU A 23 11.82 19.44 25.59
N GLU A 24 10.90 20.36 25.26
CA GLU A 24 9.49 20.17 25.59
C GLU A 24 8.85 19.10 24.73
N LEU A 25 9.19 19.04 23.44
CA LEU A 25 8.73 17.99 22.53
C LEU A 25 9.29 16.61 22.91
N ASP A 26 10.53 16.56 23.45
CA ASP A 26 11.11 15.32 23.96
C ASP A 26 10.31 14.82 25.20
N ARG A 27 10.03 15.70 26.16
CA ARG A 27 9.21 15.39 27.34
C ARG A 27 7.78 14.99 26.97
N TRP A 28 7.17 15.72 26.04
CA TRP A 28 5.84 15.43 25.54
C TRP A 28 5.78 14.06 24.86
N GLY A 29 6.75 13.76 24.00
CA GLY A 29 6.81 12.47 23.29
C GLY A 29 6.91 11.29 24.26
N GLN A 30 7.79 11.38 25.26
CA GLN A 30 7.92 10.36 26.30
C GLN A 30 6.61 10.21 27.09
N TRP A 31 6.04 11.30 27.58
CA TRP A 31 4.76 11.29 28.28
C TRP A 31 3.65 10.67 27.44
N TYR A 32 3.58 11.02 26.14
CA TYR A 32 2.56 10.50 25.24
C TYR A 32 2.65 8.98 25.09
N VAL A 33 3.84 8.46 24.81
CA VAL A 33 4.07 7.01 24.68
C VAL A 33 3.78 6.26 25.97
N GLU A 34 4.22 6.77 27.10
CA GLU A 34 3.99 6.16 28.42
C GLU A 34 2.50 6.17 28.81
N THR A 35 1.78 7.27 28.52
CA THR A 35 0.38 7.44 28.90
C THR A 35 -0.56 6.64 28.01
N THR A 36 -0.31 6.63 26.71
CA THR A 36 -1.20 5.98 25.73
C THR A 36 -0.86 4.51 25.48
N GLY A 37 0.39 4.13 25.73
CA GLY A 37 0.86 2.77 25.50
C GLY A 37 1.00 2.38 24.02
N VAL A 38 1.02 3.32 23.08
CA VAL A 38 1.13 3.07 21.64
C VAL A 38 2.37 2.27 21.28
N ASP A 39 2.27 1.41 20.27
CA ASP A 39 3.36 0.56 19.81
C ASP A 39 4.15 1.14 18.64
N GLY A 40 3.68 2.23 18.03
CA GLY A 40 4.31 2.93 16.92
C GLY A 40 3.71 4.31 16.70
N LEU A 41 4.26 5.07 15.76
CA LEU A 41 3.92 6.46 15.50
C LEU A 41 3.65 6.70 14.01
N ARG A 42 2.63 7.51 13.73
CA ARG A 42 2.48 8.19 12.42
C ARG A 42 2.90 9.63 12.63
N LEU A 43 3.84 10.08 11.80
CA LEU A 43 4.38 11.44 11.82
C LEU A 43 3.77 12.22 10.66
N ASP A 44 3.01 13.24 11.00
CA ASP A 44 2.32 14.10 10.06
C ASP A 44 3.27 15.08 9.38
N ALA A 45 3.07 15.34 8.10
CA ALA A 45 3.69 16.43 7.34
C ALA A 45 5.21 16.57 7.55
N VAL A 46 5.93 15.43 7.60
CA VAL A 46 7.39 15.44 7.93
C VAL A 46 8.23 16.23 6.93
N LYS A 47 7.71 16.47 5.74
CA LYS A 47 8.30 17.35 4.71
C LYS A 47 8.51 18.80 5.21
N HIS A 48 7.66 19.26 6.14
CA HIS A 48 7.62 20.64 6.62
C HIS A 48 8.35 20.84 7.95
N VAL A 49 8.99 19.81 8.48
CA VAL A 49 9.81 19.85 9.70
C VAL A 49 11.22 19.41 9.36
N GLY A 50 12.22 20.09 9.91
CA GLY A 50 13.62 19.75 9.66
C GLY A 50 13.91 18.27 9.94
N SER A 51 14.50 17.57 8.99
CA SER A 51 14.79 16.14 9.09
C SER A 51 15.66 15.79 10.30
N ASP A 52 16.63 16.65 10.65
CA ASP A 52 17.51 16.47 11.81
C ASP A 52 16.74 16.39 13.13
N PHE A 53 15.61 17.12 13.24
CA PHE A 53 14.75 17.03 14.40
C PHE A 53 14.18 15.60 14.55
N TYR A 54 13.58 15.04 13.51
CA TYR A 54 12.98 13.71 13.59
C TYR A 54 14.02 12.59 13.74
N ALA A 55 15.17 12.72 13.10
CA ALA A 55 16.26 11.75 13.26
C ALA A 55 16.67 11.62 14.74
N ARG A 56 16.92 12.75 15.39
CA ARG A 56 17.27 12.82 16.82
C ARG A 56 16.08 12.43 17.72
N TRP A 57 14.94 13.05 17.51
CA TRP A 57 13.76 12.88 18.38
C TRP A 57 13.29 11.42 18.48
N LEU A 58 13.27 10.71 17.37
CA LEU A 58 12.91 9.28 17.36
C LEU A 58 13.93 8.41 18.10
N GLU A 59 15.22 8.74 17.98
CA GLU A 59 16.29 8.04 18.68
C GLU A 59 16.19 8.25 20.22
N ASP A 60 16.04 9.49 20.64
CA ASP A 60 15.90 9.86 22.05
C ASP A 60 14.63 9.27 22.67
N LEU A 61 13.52 9.27 21.93
CA LEU A 61 12.26 8.70 22.39
C LEU A 61 12.33 7.17 22.56
N ARG A 62 12.98 6.47 21.63
CA ARG A 62 13.23 5.03 21.74
C ARG A 62 14.16 4.69 22.92
N ALA A 63 15.21 5.49 23.09
CA ALA A 63 16.15 5.32 24.20
C ALA A 63 15.49 5.57 25.56
N SER A 64 14.70 6.64 25.72
CA SER A 64 14.05 7.00 26.98
C SER A 64 12.93 6.04 27.38
N THR A 65 12.16 5.52 26.40
CA THR A 65 11.05 4.60 26.66
C THR A 65 11.44 3.12 26.66
N GLY A 66 12.62 2.77 26.15
CA GLY A 66 13.07 1.39 25.96
C GLY A 66 12.24 0.62 24.92
N ARG A 67 11.43 1.28 24.09
CA ARG A 67 10.51 0.69 23.11
C ARG A 67 11.06 0.83 21.69
N ARG A 68 10.76 -0.13 20.83
CA ARG A 68 11.18 -0.09 19.41
C ARG A 68 10.53 1.04 18.61
N LEU A 69 9.28 1.35 18.90
CA LEU A 69 8.45 2.40 18.29
C LEU A 69 8.70 2.56 16.76
N PRO A 70 8.25 1.61 15.94
CA PRO A 70 8.26 1.82 14.50
C PRO A 70 7.51 3.11 14.17
N ALA A 71 8.03 3.86 13.22
CA ALA A 71 7.43 5.13 12.82
C ALA A 71 7.21 5.15 11.30
N VAL A 72 6.08 5.71 10.88
CA VAL A 72 5.79 6.02 9.49
C VAL A 72 5.60 7.52 9.34
N GLY A 73 6.33 8.13 8.41
CA GLY A 73 6.25 9.55 8.10
C GLY A 73 5.42 9.80 6.86
N GLU A 74 4.63 10.85 6.90
CA GLU A 74 3.96 11.36 5.71
C GLU A 74 4.85 12.42 5.06
N TYR A 75 5.58 12.00 4.03
CA TYR A 75 6.32 12.88 3.14
C TYR A 75 5.59 12.99 1.81
N TRP A 76 4.75 14.01 1.64
CA TRP A 76 3.87 14.13 0.49
C TRP A 76 4.63 14.63 -0.74
N SER A 77 5.06 13.71 -1.59
CA SER A 77 5.68 13.98 -2.89
C SER A 77 5.47 12.83 -3.87
N GLY A 78 5.21 13.14 -5.13
CA GLY A 78 5.19 12.18 -6.22
C GLY A 78 6.57 11.85 -6.79
N ASP A 79 7.62 12.52 -6.35
CA ASP A 79 9.00 12.23 -6.77
C ASP A 79 9.68 11.31 -5.75
N VAL A 80 9.91 10.04 -6.13
CA VAL A 80 10.54 9.05 -5.27
C VAL A 80 11.90 9.50 -4.74
N ARG A 81 12.67 10.29 -5.51
CA ARG A 81 13.99 10.78 -5.09
C ARG A 81 13.94 11.70 -3.89
N GLU A 82 12.83 12.45 -3.72
CA GLU A 82 12.64 13.27 -2.52
C GLU A 82 12.42 12.38 -1.28
N LEU A 83 11.64 11.29 -1.43
CA LEU A 83 11.42 10.32 -0.36
C LEU A 83 12.73 9.60 0.00
N GLU A 84 13.47 9.16 -1.00
CA GLU A 84 14.79 8.52 -0.82
C GLU A 84 15.76 9.44 -0.10
N GLY A 85 15.88 10.70 -0.54
CA GLY A 85 16.71 11.70 0.13
C GLY A 85 16.28 12.00 1.57
N TYR A 86 14.98 11.88 1.89
CA TYR A 86 14.52 11.97 3.28
C TYR A 86 14.96 10.74 4.09
N LEU A 87 14.81 9.52 3.54
CA LEU A 87 15.24 8.28 4.22
C LEU A 87 16.74 8.23 4.49
N GLU A 88 17.57 8.84 3.63
CA GLU A 88 19.00 8.98 3.90
C GLU A 88 19.29 9.80 5.17
N ARG A 89 18.49 10.85 5.41
CA ARG A 89 18.61 11.72 6.58
C ARG A 89 17.93 11.16 7.85
N VAL A 90 16.83 10.41 7.66
CA VAL A 90 16.04 9.82 8.75
C VAL A 90 15.88 8.31 8.52
N PRO A 91 16.95 7.51 8.69
CA PRO A 91 16.96 6.10 8.29
C PRO A 91 16.04 5.20 9.12
N ASN A 92 15.61 5.68 10.29
CA ASN A 92 14.80 4.90 11.25
C ASN A 92 13.29 5.15 11.13
N VAL A 93 12.82 5.56 9.92
CA VAL A 93 11.41 5.78 9.61
C VAL A 93 11.03 4.97 8.36
N MET A 94 9.77 4.64 8.22
CA MET A 94 9.13 4.26 6.95
C MET A 94 8.38 5.46 6.39
N LEU A 95 8.10 5.48 5.10
CA LEU A 95 7.29 6.53 4.47
C LEU A 95 6.12 5.92 3.71
N PHE A 96 5.04 6.68 3.62
CA PHE A 96 3.95 6.37 2.69
C PHE A 96 4.45 6.48 1.24
N ASP A 97 4.11 5.47 0.41
CA ASP A 97 4.46 5.44 -1.02
C ASP A 97 3.50 6.32 -1.83
N VAL A 98 3.67 7.62 -1.73
CA VAL A 98 2.88 8.61 -2.46
C VAL A 98 3.05 8.47 -3.98
N PRO A 99 4.25 8.17 -4.54
CA PRO A 99 4.39 7.84 -5.95
C PRO A 99 3.47 6.70 -6.42
N LEU A 100 3.41 5.59 -5.67
CA LEU A 100 2.51 4.47 -6.00
C LEU A 100 1.04 4.90 -5.95
N HIS A 101 0.63 5.66 -4.93
CA HIS A 101 -0.72 6.20 -4.86
C HIS A 101 -1.08 6.98 -6.14
N TYR A 102 -0.21 7.87 -6.60
CA TYR A 102 -0.44 8.62 -7.84
C TYR A 102 -0.50 7.73 -9.07
N HIS A 103 0.30 6.65 -9.14
CA HIS A 103 0.19 5.69 -10.24
C HIS A 103 -1.16 4.96 -10.24
N LEU A 104 -1.65 4.55 -9.07
CA LEU A 104 -2.98 3.93 -8.92
C LEU A 104 -4.10 4.91 -9.29
N HIS A 105 -4.00 6.17 -8.85
CA HIS A 105 -4.92 7.22 -9.26
C HIS A 105 -4.93 7.39 -10.77
N GLN A 106 -3.77 7.58 -11.41
CA GLN A 106 -3.65 7.76 -12.85
C GLN A 106 -4.20 6.56 -13.63
N ALA A 107 -3.90 5.32 -13.21
CA ALA A 107 -4.47 4.12 -13.81
C ALA A 107 -6.00 4.15 -13.78
N SER A 108 -6.59 4.69 -12.72
CA SER A 108 -8.04 4.72 -12.53
C SER A 108 -8.78 5.81 -13.34
N VAL A 109 -8.09 6.89 -13.76
CA VAL A 109 -8.71 8.06 -14.41
C VAL A 109 -8.25 8.27 -15.86
N SER A 110 -7.36 7.45 -16.38
CA SER A 110 -6.74 7.61 -17.70
C SER A 110 -7.49 6.94 -18.85
N ASP A 111 -8.63 6.30 -18.58
CA ASP A 111 -9.38 5.51 -19.58
C ASP A 111 -8.51 4.43 -20.26
N GLY A 112 -7.64 3.76 -19.48
CA GLY A 112 -6.72 2.73 -19.95
C GLY A 112 -5.56 3.25 -20.81
N ASN A 113 -5.14 4.50 -20.65
CA ASN A 113 -3.98 5.07 -21.34
C ASN A 113 -2.69 5.03 -20.49
N VAL A 114 -2.71 4.35 -19.34
CA VAL A 114 -1.54 4.10 -18.50
C VAL A 114 -0.98 2.71 -18.82
N ASP A 115 0.32 2.60 -18.89
CA ASP A 115 1.01 1.31 -19.02
C ASP A 115 1.10 0.64 -17.63
N LEU A 116 0.19 -0.29 -17.34
CA LEU A 116 0.18 -1.03 -16.07
C LEU A 116 1.45 -1.87 -15.85
N ALA A 117 2.17 -2.25 -16.90
CA ALA A 117 3.44 -2.98 -16.75
C ALA A 117 4.48 -2.14 -16.01
N ARG A 118 4.33 -0.82 -16.02
CA ARG A 118 5.23 0.15 -15.38
C ARG A 118 4.74 0.66 -14.03
N LEU A 119 3.68 0.05 -13.47
CA LEU A 119 3.03 0.52 -12.24
C LEU A 119 4.00 0.72 -11.06
N TRP A 120 5.01 -0.12 -10.96
CA TRP A 120 6.02 -0.10 -9.89
C TRP A 120 7.22 0.79 -10.18
N GLU A 121 7.39 1.28 -11.39
CA GLU A 121 8.54 2.14 -11.74
C GLU A 121 8.50 3.46 -10.94
N ASN A 122 9.65 3.88 -10.42
CA ASN A 122 9.77 5.11 -9.65
C ASN A 122 8.86 5.18 -8.42
N THR A 123 8.59 4.04 -7.77
CA THR A 123 7.88 3.96 -6.49
C THR A 123 8.86 3.67 -5.35
N LEU A 124 8.49 4.08 -4.14
CA LEU A 124 9.29 3.79 -2.95
C LEU A 124 9.35 2.29 -2.67
N THR A 125 8.25 1.57 -2.92
CA THR A 125 8.19 0.11 -2.76
C THR A 125 9.19 -0.62 -3.66
N ALA A 126 9.42 -0.12 -4.88
CA ALA A 126 10.39 -0.74 -5.78
C ALA A 126 11.85 -0.52 -5.33
N SER A 127 12.17 0.66 -4.79
CA SER A 127 13.55 1.00 -4.39
C SER A 127 13.86 0.66 -2.94
N HIS A 128 12.88 0.81 -2.01
CA HIS A 128 13.03 0.60 -0.58
C HIS A 128 11.85 -0.19 0.00
N PRO A 129 11.69 -1.49 -0.34
CA PRO A 129 10.52 -2.29 0.02
C PRO A 129 10.28 -2.41 1.53
N ASP A 130 11.32 -2.42 2.33
CA ASP A 130 11.28 -2.49 3.80
C ASP A 130 11.01 -1.14 4.49
N LYS A 131 11.02 -0.05 3.73
CA LYS A 131 10.76 1.32 4.18
C LYS A 131 9.46 1.89 3.65
N SER A 132 8.73 1.14 2.86
CA SER A 132 7.53 1.60 2.18
C SER A 132 6.25 1.18 2.92
N VAL A 133 5.32 2.13 3.07
CA VAL A 133 3.94 1.88 3.46
C VAL A 133 3.04 2.20 2.27
N THR A 134 2.48 1.18 1.65
CA THR A 134 1.61 1.31 0.48
C THR A 134 0.18 1.66 0.89
N PHE A 135 -0.51 2.48 0.11
CA PHE A 135 -1.90 2.85 0.36
C PHE A 135 -2.64 3.17 -0.95
N VAL A 136 -3.95 3.03 -0.93
CA VAL A 136 -4.83 3.40 -2.06
C VAL A 136 -5.40 4.79 -1.84
N GLU A 137 -5.96 5.03 -0.66
CA GLU A 137 -6.56 6.30 -0.23
C GLU A 137 -6.13 6.65 1.19
N ASN A 138 -6.25 7.93 1.53
CA ASN A 138 -6.24 8.41 2.89
C ASN A 138 -7.28 9.55 3.08
N HIS A 139 -7.31 10.17 4.25
CA HIS A 139 -8.26 11.23 4.58
C HIS A 139 -8.03 12.53 3.79
N ASP A 140 -6.83 12.75 3.23
CA ASP A 140 -6.49 13.94 2.45
C ASP A 140 -6.67 13.75 0.93
N THR A 141 -6.68 12.49 0.45
CA THR A 141 -6.86 12.17 -0.98
C THR A 141 -8.31 12.00 -1.39
N GLN A 142 -9.22 11.86 -0.43
CA GLN A 142 -10.65 11.71 -0.70
C GLN A 142 -11.27 12.97 -1.32
N PRO A 143 -12.45 12.87 -1.96
CA PRO A 143 -13.10 14.00 -2.60
C PRO A 143 -13.28 15.20 -1.67
N GLY A 144 -12.98 16.40 -2.18
CA GLY A 144 -13.15 17.67 -1.45
C GLY A 144 -12.02 18.05 -0.50
N GLN A 145 -11.01 17.21 -0.35
CA GLN A 145 -9.81 17.53 0.44
C GLN A 145 -8.72 18.21 -0.40
N SER A 146 -7.73 18.82 0.26
CA SER A 146 -6.70 19.62 -0.40
C SER A 146 -5.77 18.84 -1.33
N LEU A 147 -5.60 17.54 -1.05
CA LEU A 147 -4.77 16.62 -1.84
C LEU A 147 -5.62 15.65 -2.67
N ALA A 148 -6.88 16.02 -2.95
CA ALA A 148 -7.83 15.14 -3.64
C ALA A 148 -7.22 14.52 -4.92
N SER A 149 -6.97 13.24 -4.86
CA SER A 149 -6.42 12.38 -5.92
C SER A 149 -7.02 10.98 -5.83
N THR A 150 -8.34 10.95 -5.67
CA THR A 150 -9.11 9.72 -5.42
C THR A 150 -8.90 8.69 -6.52
N VAL A 151 -8.60 7.46 -6.14
CA VAL A 151 -8.66 6.32 -7.05
C VAL A 151 -10.12 6.06 -7.39
N ALA A 152 -10.46 6.02 -8.69
CA ALA A 152 -11.85 5.86 -9.12
C ALA A 152 -12.47 4.56 -8.58
N PRO A 153 -13.76 4.57 -8.18
CA PRO A 153 -14.41 3.44 -7.50
C PRO A 153 -14.29 2.10 -8.25
N TRP A 154 -14.33 2.12 -9.57
CA TRP A 154 -14.21 0.91 -10.38
C TRP A 154 -12.85 0.22 -10.26
N PHE A 155 -11.77 0.97 -9.98
CA PHE A 155 -10.41 0.44 -9.87
C PHE A 155 -9.97 0.18 -8.44
N LYS A 156 -10.71 0.65 -7.42
CA LYS A 156 -10.30 0.53 -6.01
C LYS A 156 -10.04 -0.91 -5.58
N ALA A 157 -10.90 -1.85 -5.97
CA ALA A 157 -10.71 -3.26 -5.62
C ALA A 157 -9.39 -3.81 -6.20
N ALA A 158 -9.05 -3.45 -7.45
CA ALA A 158 -7.79 -3.82 -8.09
C ALA A 158 -6.59 -3.17 -7.39
N ALA A 159 -6.68 -1.88 -7.07
CA ALA A 159 -5.65 -1.15 -6.33
C ALA A 159 -5.38 -1.78 -4.95
N TYR A 160 -6.43 -2.15 -4.21
CA TYR A 160 -6.27 -2.87 -2.94
C TYR A 160 -5.68 -4.27 -3.12
N ALA A 161 -6.04 -5.01 -4.18
CA ALA A 161 -5.43 -6.31 -4.45
C ALA A 161 -3.92 -6.16 -4.73
N ILE A 162 -3.50 -5.13 -5.46
CA ILE A 162 -2.11 -4.80 -5.72
C ILE A 162 -1.35 -4.61 -4.40
N ILE A 163 -1.79 -3.73 -3.52
CA ILE A 163 -1.04 -3.42 -2.30
C ILE A 163 -1.15 -4.52 -1.23
N LEU A 164 -2.32 -5.18 -1.12
CA LEU A 164 -2.55 -6.21 -0.10
C LEU A 164 -1.80 -7.51 -0.38
N PHE A 165 -1.64 -7.89 -1.66
CA PHE A 165 -1.05 -9.19 -1.99
C PHE A 165 0.42 -9.09 -2.42
N ASN A 166 0.92 -7.89 -2.71
CA ASN A 166 2.34 -7.69 -2.95
C ASN A 166 3.19 -8.14 -1.75
N GLU A 167 4.36 -8.74 -2.01
CA GLU A 167 5.25 -9.18 -0.94
C GLU A 167 6.03 -8.02 -0.30
N ALA A 168 6.25 -6.96 -1.07
CA ALA A 168 7.01 -5.78 -0.67
C ALA A 168 6.08 -4.67 -0.15
N GLY A 169 6.58 -3.89 0.80
CA GLY A 169 5.83 -2.81 1.44
C GLY A 169 4.83 -3.28 2.50
N VAL A 170 4.41 -2.36 3.34
CA VAL A 170 3.40 -2.59 4.38
C VAL A 170 2.08 -1.96 3.92
N PRO A 171 1.03 -2.73 3.62
CA PRO A 171 -0.22 -2.16 3.14
C PRO A 171 -0.98 -1.43 4.24
N CYS A 172 -1.46 -0.23 3.93
CA CYS A 172 -2.35 0.57 4.76
C CYS A 172 -3.73 0.65 4.10
N VAL A 173 -4.78 0.28 4.86
CA VAL A 173 -6.16 0.33 4.41
C VAL A 173 -6.82 1.59 4.95
N PHE A 174 -7.46 2.36 4.08
CA PHE A 174 -8.22 3.53 4.48
C PHE A 174 -9.57 3.12 5.07
N TRP A 175 -9.89 3.68 6.24
CA TRP A 175 -11.14 3.40 6.97
C TRP A 175 -12.38 3.74 6.14
N GLY A 176 -12.35 4.86 5.41
CA GLY A 176 -13.44 5.30 4.54
C GLY A 176 -13.74 4.30 3.41
N ASP A 177 -12.71 3.67 2.84
CA ASP A 177 -12.91 2.63 1.82
C ASP A 177 -13.44 1.31 2.42
N LEU A 178 -13.11 1.02 3.68
CA LEU A 178 -13.58 -0.20 4.33
C LEU A 178 -15.06 -0.11 4.74
N LEU A 179 -15.47 1.01 5.30
CA LEU A 179 -16.81 1.17 5.88
C LEU A 179 -17.73 2.11 5.12
N GLY A 180 -17.17 2.91 4.20
CA GLY A 180 -17.89 4.02 3.58
C GLY A 180 -18.09 5.18 4.54
N SER A 181 -18.67 6.26 4.04
CA SER A 181 -19.16 7.37 4.86
C SER A 181 -20.70 7.36 4.87
N PRO A 182 -21.35 7.22 6.04
CA PRO A 182 -22.80 7.26 6.09
C PRO A 182 -23.38 8.65 5.75
N GLU A 183 -22.54 9.67 5.71
CA GLU A 183 -22.93 11.07 5.47
C GLU A 183 -22.61 11.52 4.04
N SER A 184 -21.99 10.69 3.20
CA SER A 184 -21.57 11.05 1.85
C SER A 184 -21.66 9.88 0.88
N ASP A 185 -22.46 10.03 -0.16
CA ASP A 185 -22.53 9.09 -1.28
C ASP A 185 -21.21 9.07 -2.12
N ASP A 186 -20.34 10.06 -1.91
CA ASP A 186 -19.06 10.19 -2.64
C ASP A 186 -17.97 9.23 -2.09
N LEU A 187 -18.25 8.59 -0.94
CA LEU A 187 -17.31 7.62 -0.31
C LEU A 187 -18.02 6.29 -0.02
N PRO A 188 -18.39 5.52 -1.06
CA PRO A 188 -18.95 4.19 -0.86
C PRO A 188 -17.90 3.22 -0.36
N ALA A 189 -18.28 2.28 0.50
CA ALA A 189 -17.41 1.19 0.90
C ALA A 189 -17.01 0.33 -0.31
N VAL A 190 -15.76 -0.10 -0.36
CA VAL A 190 -15.25 -1.06 -1.35
C VAL A 190 -15.67 -2.46 -0.92
N ARG A 191 -16.68 -3.02 -1.58
CA ARG A 191 -17.34 -4.27 -1.18
C ARG A 191 -16.41 -5.47 -1.15
N GLU A 192 -15.42 -5.50 -2.02
CA GLU A 192 -14.41 -6.55 -2.16
C GLU A 192 -13.34 -6.50 -1.06
N LEU A 193 -13.15 -5.34 -0.41
CA LEU A 193 -12.05 -5.10 0.51
C LEU A 193 -11.99 -6.08 1.69
N PRO A 194 -13.09 -6.42 2.39
CA PRO A 194 -13.07 -7.44 3.45
C PRO A 194 -12.60 -8.82 2.96
N ILE A 195 -12.96 -9.19 1.73
CA ILE A 195 -12.53 -10.45 1.11
C ILE A 195 -11.03 -10.39 0.82
N LEU A 196 -10.55 -9.30 0.22
CA LEU A 196 -9.12 -9.08 -0.06
C LEU A 196 -8.29 -9.12 1.22
N MET A 197 -8.72 -8.47 2.30
CA MET A 197 -8.06 -8.51 3.61
C MET A 197 -8.01 -9.93 4.18
N SER A 198 -9.09 -10.70 4.03
CA SER A 198 -9.12 -12.11 4.46
C SER A 198 -8.15 -12.98 3.66
N ILE A 199 -8.05 -12.78 2.34
CA ILE A 199 -7.09 -13.50 1.48
C ILE A 199 -5.65 -13.11 1.86
N ARG A 200 -5.39 -11.81 2.09
CA ARG A 200 -4.09 -11.33 2.59
C ARG A 200 -3.64 -12.08 3.84
N ALA A 201 -4.53 -12.23 4.81
CA ALA A 201 -4.20 -12.82 6.11
C ALA A 201 -3.88 -14.32 6.05
N ARG A 202 -4.40 -15.05 5.05
CA ARG A 202 -4.32 -16.52 5.02
C ARG A 202 -3.63 -17.10 3.79
N ALA A 203 -3.60 -16.38 2.67
CA ALA A 203 -3.21 -16.96 1.39
C ALA A 203 -2.06 -16.19 0.70
N ALA A 204 -1.94 -14.87 0.88
CA ALA A 204 -0.93 -14.07 0.18
C ALA A 204 0.44 -14.14 0.89
N VAL A 205 1.02 -15.33 0.94
CA VAL A 205 2.33 -15.63 1.55
C VAL A 205 3.24 -16.36 0.57
N GLY A 206 4.51 -16.54 0.92
CA GLY A 206 5.51 -17.20 0.07
C GLY A 206 6.03 -16.30 -1.06
N PRO A 207 6.87 -16.82 -1.95
CA PRO A 207 7.49 -16.05 -3.04
C PRO A 207 6.46 -15.45 -3.99
N GLN A 208 6.77 -14.26 -4.51
CA GLN A 208 5.97 -13.59 -5.53
C GLN A 208 6.52 -13.83 -6.93
N HIS A 209 5.62 -14.09 -7.88
CA HIS A 209 5.91 -14.21 -9.31
C HIS A 209 5.12 -13.16 -10.08
N ASN A 210 5.82 -12.24 -10.71
CA ASN A 210 5.24 -11.11 -11.43
C ASN A 210 5.05 -11.43 -12.93
N ALA A 211 3.96 -10.94 -13.51
CA ALA A 211 3.66 -10.91 -14.93
C ALA A 211 3.15 -9.51 -15.32
N PHE A 212 4.00 -8.49 -15.10
CA PHE A 212 3.80 -7.10 -15.50
C PHE A 212 4.44 -6.87 -16.87
N ASP A 213 3.91 -7.54 -17.89
CA ASP A 213 4.47 -7.67 -19.25
C ASP A 213 3.54 -7.20 -20.36
N ASN A 214 2.38 -6.63 -19.98
CA ASN A 214 1.38 -6.11 -20.90
C ASN A 214 0.85 -4.77 -20.37
N PRO A 215 0.69 -3.74 -21.21
CA PRO A 215 0.26 -2.42 -20.73
C PRO A 215 -1.15 -2.39 -20.14
N ASP A 216 -2.05 -3.24 -20.63
CA ASP A 216 -3.47 -3.21 -20.25
C ASP A 216 -3.85 -4.33 -19.27
N VAL A 217 -3.08 -5.43 -19.26
CA VAL A 217 -3.39 -6.62 -18.44
C VAL A 217 -2.15 -7.10 -17.71
N VAL A 218 -2.14 -6.96 -16.42
CA VAL A 218 -1.05 -7.43 -15.55
C VAL A 218 -1.54 -8.45 -14.54
N GLY A 219 -0.61 -9.16 -13.96
CA GLY A 219 -0.92 -10.10 -12.90
C GLY A 219 0.32 -10.48 -12.10
N PHE A 220 0.08 -11.10 -10.98
CA PHE A 220 1.12 -11.70 -10.15
C PHE A 220 0.53 -12.80 -9.28
N ALA A 221 1.38 -13.65 -8.75
CA ALA A 221 0.96 -14.72 -7.86
C ALA A 221 1.86 -14.77 -6.61
N ARG A 222 1.27 -15.17 -5.51
CA ARG A 222 1.99 -15.60 -4.30
C ARG A 222 1.93 -17.12 -4.26
N GLU A 223 3.07 -17.76 -4.17
CA GLU A 223 3.19 -19.22 -4.29
C GLU A 223 2.59 -19.96 -3.09
N GLY A 224 2.40 -19.25 -1.98
CA GLY A 224 2.02 -19.87 -0.71
C GLY A 224 3.21 -20.57 -0.03
N GLU A 225 2.95 -21.12 1.14
CA GLU A 225 3.93 -21.85 1.95
C GLU A 225 3.45 -23.26 2.27
N ALA A 226 4.37 -24.23 2.37
CA ALA A 226 4.02 -25.63 2.61
C ALA A 226 3.39 -25.81 4.00
N GLU A 227 3.83 -25.00 4.95
CA GLU A 227 3.41 -25.01 6.34
C GLU A 227 2.02 -24.38 6.54
N ILE A 228 1.49 -23.66 5.52
CA ILE A 228 0.19 -23.01 5.56
C ILE A 228 -0.71 -23.66 4.51
N PRO A 229 -1.50 -24.69 4.86
CA PRO A 229 -2.37 -25.38 3.92
C PRO A 229 -3.38 -24.45 3.26
N GLY A 230 -3.52 -24.57 1.94
CA GLY A 230 -4.43 -23.73 1.15
C GLY A 230 -3.93 -22.31 0.91
N SER A 231 -2.69 -22.00 1.30
CA SER A 231 -2.06 -20.72 0.94
C SER A 231 -1.65 -20.69 -0.52
N GLY A 232 -1.51 -19.47 -1.04
CA GLY A 232 -1.27 -19.13 -2.43
C GLY A 232 -2.43 -18.30 -2.97
N CYS A 233 -2.13 -17.32 -3.82
CA CYS A 233 -3.14 -16.57 -4.56
C CYS A 233 -2.56 -16.07 -5.88
N ALA A 234 -3.43 -15.90 -6.88
CA ALA A 234 -3.09 -15.31 -8.17
C ALA A 234 -4.05 -14.15 -8.46
N VAL A 235 -3.50 -13.04 -8.91
CA VAL A 235 -4.22 -11.81 -9.22
C VAL A 235 -4.03 -11.50 -10.69
N ILE A 236 -5.11 -11.21 -11.37
CA ILE A 236 -5.11 -10.67 -12.73
C ILE A 236 -6.00 -9.44 -12.73
N LEU A 237 -5.50 -8.36 -13.28
CA LEU A 237 -6.26 -7.11 -13.40
C LEU A 237 -6.08 -6.50 -14.79
N SER A 238 -7.11 -5.78 -15.21
CA SER A 238 -7.12 -5.02 -16.46
C SER A 238 -7.70 -3.64 -16.21
N ASP A 239 -7.16 -2.64 -16.89
CA ASP A 239 -7.71 -1.28 -16.91
C ASP A 239 -8.51 -0.98 -18.20
N ARG A 240 -8.59 -1.93 -19.13
CA ARG A 240 -9.32 -1.81 -20.40
C ARG A 240 -10.08 -3.10 -20.74
N MET A 241 -9.60 -3.81 -21.75
CA MET A 241 -10.22 -5.02 -22.27
C MET A 241 -9.84 -6.24 -21.43
N GLY A 242 -10.81 -7.10 -21.22
CA GLY A 242 -10.56 -8.39 -20.59
C GLY A 242 -9.69 -9.30 -21.44
N ALA A 243 -8.95 -10.18 -20.78
CA ALA A 243 -8.07 -11.12 -21.44
C ALA A 243 -7.81 -12.37 -20.58
N GLU A 244 -7.20 -13.36 -21.21
CA GLU A 244 -6.52 -14.44 -20.51
C GLU A 244 -5.10 -14.03 -20.13
N LYS A 245 -4.64 -14.46 -18.96
CA LYS A 245 -3.26 -14.29 -18.53
C LYS A 245 -2.75 -15.54 -17.84
N THR A 246 -1.55 -15.95 -18.22
CA THR A 246 -0.87 -17.09 -17.61
C THR A 246 0.10 -16.60 -16.53
N LEU A 247 -0.02 -17.18 -15.34
CA LEU A 247 0.82 -16.87 -14.17
C LEU A 247 1.47 -18.15 -13.67
N TYR A 248 2.72 -18.07 -13.25
CA TYR A 248 3.35 -19.14 -12.50
C TYR A 248 2.91 -19.01 -11.02
N VAL A 249 2.27 -20.05 -10.52
CA VAL A 249 1.75 -20.13 -9.14
C VAL A 249 2.54 -21.10 -8.26
N GLY A 250 3.53 -21.78 -8.85
CA GLY A 250 4.41 -22.73 -8.17
C GLY A 250 4.15 -24.17 -8.54
N ALA A 251 5.24 -24.93 -8.74
CA ALA A 251 5.18 -26.35 -9.11
C ALA A 251 4.45 -27.22 -8.08
N ARG A 252 4.42 -26.80 -6.81
CA ARG A 252 3.68 -27.47 -5.73
C ARG A 252 2.18 -27.52 -5.95
N HIS A 253 1.64 -26.66 -6.80
CA HIS A 253 0.22 -26.57 -7.12
C HIS A 253 -0.17 -27.34 -8.37
N ALA A 254 0.77 -28.02 -9.05
CA ALA A 254 0.50 -28.78 -10.25
C ALA A 254 -0.70 -29.73 -10.07
N GLY A 255 -1.64 -29.67 -10.99
CA GLY A 255 -2.86 -30.47 -10.98
C GLY A 255 -3.93 -30.04 -9.98
N GLN A 256 -3.70 -29.05 -9.13
CA GLN A 256 -4.70 -28.53 -8.19
C GLN A 256 -5.76 -27.68 -8.93
N GLU A 257 -6.96 -27.67 -8.40
CA GLU A 257 -8.03 -26.77 -8.84
C GLU A 257 -7.99 -25.48 -8.03
N TRP A 258 -7.99 -24.34 -8.71
CA TRP A 258 -8.07 -23.02 -8.10
C TRP A 258 -9.39 -22.36 -8.46
N GLU A 259 -10.06 -21.82 -7.46
CA GLU A 259 -11.34 -21.13 -7.62
C GLU A 259 -11.16 -19.61 -7.76
N CYS A 260 -11.96 -19.01 -8.63
CA CYS A 260 -12.04 -17.57 -8.80
C CYS A 260 -12.95 -16.99 -7.70
N ILE A 261 -12.34 -16.42 -6.66
CA ILE A 261 -13.07 -15.81 -5.54
C ILE A 261 -13.66 -14.45 -5.91
N LEU A 262 -12.94 -13.70 -6.74
CA LEU A 262 -13.37 -12.41 -7.29
C LEU A 262 -13.18 -12.45 -8.80
N GLY A 263 -14.11 -11.84 -9.55
CA GLY A 263 -14.12 -11.80 -11.02
C GLY A 263 -15.23 -12.63 -11.66
N GLY A 264 -15.80 -13.59 -10.93
CA GLY A 264 -16.95 -14.37 -11.43
C GLY A 264 -16.62 -15.37 -12.53
N HIS A 265 -15.35 -15.76 -12.68
CA HIS A 265 -14.89 -16.71 -13.70
C HIS A 265 -14.90 -18.15 -13.18
N PRO A 266 -14.91 -19.17 -14.07
CA PRO A 266 -14.79 -20.56 -13.67
C PRO A 266 -13.49 -20.85 -12.92
N SER A 267 -13.52 -21.92 -12.11
CA SER A 267 -12.30 -22.51 -11.54
C SER A 267 -11.37 -22.98 -12.64
N VAL A 268 -10.08 -22.93 -12.37
CA VAL A 268 -9.03 -23.34 -13.31
C VAL A 268 -8.14 -24.40 -12.68
N ARG A 269 -7.61 -25.30 -13.51
CA ARG A 269 -6.65 -26.31 -13.09
C ARG A 269 -5.24 -25.83 -13.38
N VAL A 270 -4.37 -25.87 -12.38
CA VAL A 270 -2.95 -25.57 -12.53
C VAL A 270 -2.31 -26.65 -13.40
N ALA A 271 -1.55 -26.24 -14.40
CA ALA A 271 -0.83 -27.13 -15.31
C ALA A 271 0.33 -27.86 -14.59
N ASP A 272 0.87 -28.90 -15.24
CA ASP A 272 1.95 -29.71 -14.65
C ASP A 272 3.26 -28.92 -14.42
N ASP A 273 3.45 -27.82 -15.12
CA ASP A 273 4.59 -26.92 -14.98
C ASP A 273 4.39 -25.86 -13.87
N GLY A 274 3.27 -25.89 -13.16
CA GLY A 274 2.94 -24.94 -12.09
C GLY A 274 2.37 -23.62 -12.62
N THR A 275 1.91 -23.56 -13.86
CA THR A 275 1.25 -22.37 -14.41
C THR A 275 -0.28 -22.46 -14.28
N LEU A 276 -0.90 -21.28 -14.12
CA LEU A 276 -2.35 -21.08 -14.10
C LEU A 276 -2.70 -20.05 -15.18
N THR A 277 -3.63 -20.42 -16.09
CA THR A 277 -4.20 -19.45 -17.04
C THR A 277 -5.58 -19.05 -16.55
N GLY A 278 -5.68 -17.80 -16.07
CA GLY A 278 -6.91 -17.20 -15.58
C GLY A 278 -7.45 -16.17 -16.57
N VAL A 279 -8.68 -15.74 -16.33
CA VAL A 279 -9.41 -14.74 -17.14
C VAL A 279 -9.69 -13.52 -16.27
N VAL A 280 -9.63 -12.34 -16.87
CA VAL A 280 -10.13 -11.09 -16.29
C VAL A 280 -11.10 -10.42 -17.26
N SER A 281 -12.17 -9.82 -16.72
CA SER A 281 -13.13 -9.02 -17.51
C SER A 281 -12.59 -7.64 -17.82
N ASP A 282 -13.28 -6.92 -18.71
CA ASP A 282 -12.97 -5.51 -19.03
C ASP A 282 -12.94 -4.64 -17.77
N GLY A 283 -11.87 -3.89 -17.57
CA GLY A 283 -11.68 -3.04 -16.39
C GLY A 283 -11.84 -3.78 -15.05
N GLY A 284 -11.42 -5.05 -15.00
CA GLY A 284 -11.76 -5.98 -13.93
C GLY A 284 -10.60 -6.41 -13.06
N LEU A 285 -10.99 -7.15 -12.02
CA LEU A 285 -10.10 -7.85 -11.11
C LEU A 285 -10.54 -9.31 -11.02
N SER A 286 -9.59 -10.23 -11.15
CA SER A 286 -9.79 -11.64 -10.84
C SER A 286 -8.78 -12.12 -9.81
N VAL A 287 -9.26 -12.79 -8.78
CA VAL A 287 -8.44 -13.38 -7.74
C VAL A 287 -8.73 -14.87 -7.63
N TYR A 288 -7.70 -15.66 -7.84
CA TYR A 288 -7.75 -17.12 -7.75
C TYR A 288 -7.01 -17.60 -6.49
N VAL A 289 -7.57 -18.58 -5.82
CA VAL A 289 -6.95 -19.26 -4.66
C VAL A 289 -7.11 -20.77 -4.79
N PRO A 290 -6.22 -21.57 -4.16
CA PRO A 290 -6.39 -23.02 -4.11
C PRO A 290 -7.76 -23.38 -3.53
N ARG A 291 -8.48 -24.27 -4.23
CA ARG A 291 -9.76 -24.76 -3.73
C ARG A 291 -9.52 -25.63 -2.48
N SER A 292 -10.14 -25.26 -1.39
CA SER A 292 -10.07 -26.06 -0.15
C SER A 292 -10.73 -27.40 -0.43
N ASN A 293 -9.99 -28.49 -0.25
CA ASN A 293 -10.61 -29.80 -0.14
C ASN A 293 -11.45 -29.80 1.16
N ALA A 294 -12.79 -29.82 1.00
CA ALA A 294 -13.74 -29.89 2.10
C ALA A 294 -13.59 -31.19 2.87
#